data_55763415d009fc0c22a5db3ed4148179
#
_entry.id   55763415d009fc0c22a5db3ed4148179
#
_cell.length_a   1.000
_cell.length_b   1.000
_cell.length_c   1.000
_cell.angle_alpha   90.00
_cell.angle_beta   90.00
_cell.angle_gamma   90.00
#
_symmetry.space_group_name_H-M   'P 1'
#
loop_
_entity.id
_entity.type
_entity.pdbx_description
1 polymer ?
#
loop_
_entity_poly.entity_id
_entity_poly.type
_entity_poly.pdbx_seq_one_letter_code
_entity_poly.pdbx_strand_id
1 'polypeptide(L)'
;MKKFIKLTSLLLIFCLCLNFVACSSYGKLERAFTNEGYKVSQSLDDVADAIKEELEKENLAITLHGLEKKDGLKSDLVIIIEFKSTEELVKAYRESASLEGILTDIKDSEKIKEVYDNLVEAGFANGNCLVFSVNPLNRSSVCEIVKGA
;
A
#
# COMPACT_ATOMS: atom_id res chain seq x y z
N MET A 1 -40.48 -12.82 -16.34
CA MET A 1 -39.20 -13.52 -16.48
C MET A 1 -38.00 -12.61 -16.86
N LYS A 2 -38.09 -11.77 -17.89
CA LYS A 2 -36.95 -10.90 -18.30
C LYS A 2 -36.46 -9.90 -17.24
N LYS A 3 -37.29 -9.44 -16.31
CA LYS A 3 -36.89 -8.52 -15.22
C LYS A 3 -36.15 -9.22 -14.08
N PHE A 4 -36.48 -10.47 -13.78
CA PHE A 4 -35.81 -11.28 -12.76
C PHE A 4 -34.40 -11.68 -13.19
N ILE A 5 -34.19 -12.00 -14.46
CA ILE A 5 -32.86 -12.34 -15.00
C ILE A 5 -31.92 -11.16 -14.94
N LYS A 6 -32.40 -9.93 -15.17
CA LYS A 6 -31.59 -8.71 -15.07
C LYS A 6 -31.16 -8.40 -13.62
N LEU A 7 -32.07 -8.64 -12.66
CA LEU A 7 -31.79 -8.39 -11.24
C LEU A 7 -30.79 -9.40 -10.68
N THR A 8 -30.91 -10.67 -11.02
CA THR A 8 -29.95 -11.72 -10.60
C THR A 8 -28.59 -11.54 -11.23
N SER A 9 -28.52 -11.11 -12.51
CA SER A 9 -27.29 -10.82 -13.21
C SER A 9 -26.56 -9.61 -12.56
N LEU A 10 -27.29 -8.55 -12.19
CA LEU A 10 -26.74 -7.38 -11.51
C LEU A 10 -26.20 -7.73 -10.12
N LEU A 11 -26.93 -8.57 -9.36
CA LEU A 11 -26.50 -9.03 -8.04
C LEU A 11 -25.23 -9.90 -8.11
N LEU A 12 -25.12 -10.74 -9.14
CA LEU A 12 -23.94 -11.59 -9.36
C LEU A 12 -22.71 -10.76 -9.71
N ILE A 13 -22.86 -9.73 -10.55
CA ILE A 13 -21.77 -8.79 -10.89
C ILE A 13 -21.33 -8.02 -9.64
N PHE A 14 -22.26 -7.57 -8.81
CA PHE A 14 -21.96 -6.87 -7.57
C PHE A 14 -21.21 -7.77 -6.58
N CYS A 15 -21.60 -9.03 -6.41
CA CYS A 15 -20.86 -10.00 -5.59
C CYS A 15 -19.47 -10.31 -6.13
N LEU A 16 -19.29 -10.37 -7.45
CA LEU A 16 -17.97 -10.55 -8.07
C LEU A 16 -17.06 -9.34 -7.82
N CYS A 17 -17.56 -8.11 -7.92
CA CYS A 17 -16.80 -6.90 -7.63
C CYS A 17 -16.31 -6.85 -6.16
N LEU A 18 -17.14 -7.28 -5.20
CA LEU A 18 -16.76 -7.33 -3.78
C LEU A 18 -15.64 -8.35 -3.51
N ASN A 19 -15.57 -9.45 -4.26
CA ASN A 19 -14.51 -10.43 -4.13
C ASN A 19 -13.16 -9.94 -4.71
N PHE A 20 -13.18 -9.08 -5.73
CA PHE A 20 -11.95 -8.51 -6.30
C PHE A 20 -11.25 -7.55 -5.34
N VAL A 21 -11.99 -6.75 -4.57
CA VAL A 21 -11.42 -5.84 -3.55
C VAL A 21 -10.76 -6.63 -2.42
N ALA A 22 -11.34 -7.77 -2.01
CA ALA A 22 -10.80 -8.61 -0.94
C ALA A 22 -9.51 -9.37 -1.32
N CYS A 23 -9.20 -9.49 -2.62
CA CYS A 23 -8.01 -10.19 -3.14
C CYS A 23 -6.91 -9.24 -3.62
N SER A 24 -7.10 -7.92 -3.57
CA SER A 24 -6.05 -6.95 -3.89
C SER A 24 -4.96 -6.97 -2.81
N SER A 25 -3.73 -6.63 -3.19
CA SER A 25 -2.61 -6.50 -2.23
C SER A 25 -2.94 -5.49 -1.14
N TYR A 26 -3.56 -4.36 -1.51
CA TYR A 26 -4.04 -3.38 -0.54
C TYR A 26 -5.07 -3.98 0.43
N GLY A 27 -6.06 -4.71 -0.05
CA GLY A 27 -7.09 -5.32 0.81
C GLY A 27 -6.54 -6.31 1.84
N LYS A 28 -5.44 -7.03 1.51
CA LYS A 28 -4.74 -7.89 2.46
C LYS A 28 -4.02 -7.06 3.54
N LEU A 29 -3.30 -6.03 3.12
CA LEU A 29 -2.60 -5.10 4.02
C LEU A 29 -3.59 -4.39 4.94
N GLU A 30 -4.67 -3.80 4.40
CA GLU A 30 -5.70 -3.13 5.19
C GLU A 30 -6.26 -4.05 6.28
N ARG A 31 -6.54 -5.31 5.94
CA ARG A 31 -7.02 -6.31 6.91
C ARG A 31 -5.98 -6.60 7.97
N ALA A 32 -4.71 -6.80 7.59
CA ALA A 32 -3.64 -7.08 8.53
C ALA A 32 -3.45 -5.93 9.52
N PHE A 33 -3.40 -4.68 9.03
CA PHE A 33 -3.31 -3.50 9.87
C PHE A 33 -4.56 -3.27 10.73
N THR A 34 -5.76 -3.53 10.21
CA THR A 34 -7.00 -3.40 10.97
C THR A 34 -7.04 -4.38 12.14
N ASN A 35 -6.55 -5.60 11.97
CA ASN A 35 -6.42 -6.58 13.05
C ASN A 35 -5.47 -6.10 14.16
N GLU A 36 -4.49 -5.27 13.84
CA GLU A 36 -3.56 -4.64 14.78
C GLU A 36 -4.08 -3.31 15.35
N GLY A 37 -5.33 -2.95 15.04
CA GLY A 37 -6.01 -1.78 15.59
C GLY A 37 -5.82 -0.49 14.81
N TYR A 38 -5.27 -0.55 13.59
CA TYR A 38 -5.24 0.59 12.67
C TYR A 38 -6.62 0.80 12.02
N LYS A 39 -6.90 2.04 11.66
CA LYS A 39 -8.12 2.45 10.95
C LYS A 39 -7.73 3.31 9.75
N VAL A 40 -8.58 3.33 8.73
CA VAL A 40 -8.39 4.22 7.58
C VAL A 40 -8.31 5.66 8.10
N SER A 41 -7.21 6.33 7.75
CA SER A 41 -6.98 7.73 8.14
C SER A 41 -7.71 8.67 7.20
N GLN A 42 -8.32 9.69 7.78
CA GLN A 42 -8.91 10.83 7.05
C GLN A 42 -7.96 12.03 6.99
N SER A 43 -6.79 11.93 7.66
CA SER A 43 -5.84 13.05 7.84
C SER A 43 -4.61 12.91 6.95
N LEU A 44 -4.76 12.37 5.74
CA LEU A 44 -3.64 12.14 4.80
C LEU A 44 -3.19 13.40 4.07
N ASP A 45 -3.92 14.51 4.20
CA ASP A 45 -3.89 15.60 3.22
C ASP A 45 -2.49 16.19 2.98
N ASP A 46 -1.71 16.46 4.03
CA ASP A 46 -0.43 17.18 3.85
C ASP A 46 0.75 16.28 3.39
N VAL A 47 0.88 15.07 3.95
CA VAL A 47 2.00 14.16 3.62
C VAL A 47 1.74 13.42 2.31
N ALA A 48 0.49 13.04 2.08
CA ALA A 48 0.07 12.36 0.87
C ALA A 48 0.18 13.25 -0.36
N ASP A 49 -0.17 14.53 -0.24
CA ASP A 49 -0.08 15.48 -1.36
C ASP A 49 1.38 15.68 -1.78
N ALA A 50 2.32 15.79 -0.85
CA ALA A 50 3.74 15.92 -1.17
C ALA A 50 4.29 14.67 -1.90
N ILE A 51 3.97 13.47 -1.43
CA ILE A 51 4.37 12.21 -2.08
C ILE A 51 3.71 12.08 -3.45
N LYS A 52 2.43 12.38 -3.52
CA LYS A 52 1.67 12.31 -4.76
C LYS A 52 2.22 13.27 -5.81
N GLU A 53 2.49 14.52 -5.43
CA GLU A 53 3.06 15.53 -6.32
C GLU A 53 4.44 15.11 -6.87
N GLU A 54 5.29 14.47 -6.04
CA GLU A 54 6.59 13.98 -6.49
C GLU A 54 6.43 12.80 -7.47
N LEU A 55 5.62 11.80 -7.13
CA LEU A 55 5.46 10.60 -7.97
C LEU A 55 4.63 10.86 -9.24
N GLU A 56 3.71 11.82 -9.24
CA GLU A 56 3.00 12.24 -10.44
C GLU A 56 3.93 12.95 -11.45
N LYS A 57 4.99 13.62 -11.01
CA LYS A 57 6.03 14.17 -11.90
C LYS A 57 6.75 13.08 -12.72
N GLU A 58 6.82 11.88 -12.17
CA GLU A 58 7.39 10.69 -12.83
C GLU A 58 6.39 9.96 -13.74
N ASN A 59 5.19 10.51 -13.97
CA ASN A 59 4.09 9.89 -14.75
C ASN A 59 3.64 8.52 -14.21
N LEU A 60 3.74 8.30 -12.90
CA LEU A 60 3.30 7.07 -12.26
C LEU A 60 1.85 7.20 -11.81
N ALA A 61 1.00 6.26 -12.22
CA ALA A 61 -0.36 6.15 -11.73
C ALA A 61 -0.36 5.42 -10.38
N ILE A 62 -0.57 6.17 -9.31
CA ILE A 62 -0.57 5.64 -7.94
C ILE A 62 -1.90 5.91 -7.24
N THR A 63 -2.22 5.05 -6.26
CA THR A 63 -3.25 5.32 -5.26
C THR A 63 -2.60 5.35 -3.89
N LEU A 64 -2.89 6.39 -3.11
CA LEU A 64 -2.39 6.54 -1.76
C LEU A 64 -3.46 6.16 -0.75
N HIS A 65 -3.07 5.34 0.23
CA HIS A 65 -3.92 4.96 1.34
C HIS A 65 -3.20 5.29 2.66
N GLY A 66 -3.93 5.77 3.64
CA GLY A 66 -3.42 6.01 4.97
C GLY A 66 -4.14 5.18 6.01
N LEU A 67 -3.37 4.64 6.92
CA LEU A 67 -3.89 3.92 8.07
C LEU A 67 -3.31 4.54 9.33
N GLU A 68 -4.16 4.85 10.30
CA GLU A 68 -3.74 5.44 11.56
C GLU A 68 -4.12 4.57 12.75
N LYS A 69 -3.25 4.55 13.75
CA LYS A 69 -3.51 3.97 15.05
C LYS A 69 -3.26 5.03 16.12
N LYS A 70 -4.28 5.31 16.92
CA LYS A 70 -4.20 6.25 18.03
C LYS A 70 -4.05 5.47 19.34
N ASP A 71 -2.97 5.74 20.06
CA ASP A 71 -2.71 5.21 21.39
C ASP A 71 -2.45 6.39 22.34
N GLY A 72 -3.51 6.82 23.01
CA GLY A 72 -3.52 8.02 23.83
C GLY A 72 -3.19 9.30 23.03
N LEU A 73 -2.09 9.97 23.40
CA LEU A 73 -1.59 11.18 22.72
C LEU A 73 -0.68 10.88 21.51
N LYS A 74 -0.36 9.62 21.26
CA LYS A 74 0.50 9.21 20.14
C LYS A 74 -0.36 8.76 18.99
N SER A 75 0.02 9.19 17.80
CA SER A 75 -0.55 8.72 16.55
C SER A 75 0.53 8.04 15.74
N ASP A 76 0.23 6.87 15.23
CA ASP A 76 1.05 6.17 14.24
C ASP A 76 0.34 6.21 12.90
N LEU A 77 0.99 6.77 11.91
CA LEU A 77 0.49 6.91 10.56
C LEU A 77 1.31 6.01 9.63
N VAL A 78 0.62 5.11 8.94
CA VAL A 78 1.17 4.25 7.91
C VAL A 78 0.66 4.72 6.56
N ILE A 79 1.56 4.87 5.62
CA ILE A 79 1.25 5.19 4.23
C ILE A 79 1.46 3.95 3.36
N ILE A 80 0.46 3.64 2.55
CA ILE A 80 0.50 2.58 1.56
C ILE A 80 0.36 3.21 0.19
N ILE A 81 1.35 3.01 -0.67
CA ILE A 81 1.34 3.45 -2.06
C ILE A 81 1.01 2.23 -2.92
N GLU A 82 -0.14 2.23 -3.57
CA GLU A 82 -0.53 1.19 -4.50
C GLU A 82 -0.18 1.60 -5.93
N PHE A 83 0.63 0.79 -6.60
CA PHE A 83 1.06 0.96 -7.98
C PHE A 83 0.22 0.08 -8.90
N LYS A 84 0.29 0.31 -10.19
CA LYS A 84 -0.39 -0.51 -11.19
C LYS A 84 0.22 -1.91 -11.30
N SER A 85 1.53 -2.04 -11.08
CA SER A 85 2.25 -3.31 -11.10
C SER A 85 3.47 -3.29 -10.18
N THR A 86 4.06 -4.46 -9.94
CA THR A 86 5.31 -4.61 -9.19
C THR A 86 6.51 -3.99 -9.91
N GLU A 87 6.49 -3.98 -11.24
CA GLU A 87 7.52 -3.34 -12.06
C GLU A 87 7.49 -1.82 -11.88
N GLU A 88 6.30 -1.22 -11.88
CA GLU A 88 6.14 0.22 -11.62
C GLU A 88 6.57 0.58 -10.19
N LEU A 89 6.27 -0.27 -9.20
CA LEU A 89 6.72 -0.09 -7.83
C LEU A 89 8.25 -0.04 -7.74
N VAL A 90 8.96 -1.01 -8.34
CA VAL A 90 10.42 -1.05 -8.32
C VAL A 90 11.03 0.12 -9.08
N LYS A 91 10.42 0.51 -10.22
CA LYS A 91 10.83 1.68 -10.98
C LYS A 91 10.72 2.95 -10.13
N ALA A 92 9.57 3.16 -9.48
CA ALA A 92 9.36 4.29 -8.59
C ALA A 92 10.37 4.33 -7.44
N TYR A 93 10.64 3.19 -6.80
CA TYR A 93 11.62 3.08 -5.74
C TYR A 93 13.03 3.51 -6.19
N ARG A 94 13.46 3.12 -7.39
CA ARG A 94 14.78 3.46 -7.92
C ARG A 94 14.90 4.90 -8.41
N GLU A 95 13.83 5.47 -8.93
CA GLU A 95 13.84 6.81 -9.53
C GLU A 95 13.53 7.92 -8.52
N SER A 96 12.89 7.59 -7.40
CA SER A 96 12.53 8.56 -6.37
C SER A 96 13.58 8.61 -5.25
N ALA A 97 14.32 9.72 -5.17
CA ALA A 97 15.27 9.95 -4.09
C ALA A 97 14.59 9.99 -2.71
N SER A 98 13.33 10.42 -2.64
CA SER A 98 12.55 10.43 -1.40
C SER A 98 12.21 9.02 -0.94
N LEU A 99 11.80 8.13 -1.84
CA LEU A 99 11.53 6.73 -1.49
C LEU A 99 12.81 6.00 -1.09
N GLU A 100 13.91 6.21 -1.80
CA GLU A 100 15.22 5.65 -1.45
C GLU A 100 15.67 6.11 -0.05
N GLY A 101 15.46 7.39 0.28
CA GLY A 101 15.80 7.95 1.60
C GLY A 101 14.92 7.42 2.75
N ILE A 102 13.65 7.08 2.48
CA ILE A 102 12.73 6.52 3.49
C ILE A 102 13.00 5.03 3.72
N LEU A 103 13.32 4.29 2.66
CA LEU A 103 13.51 2.85 2.65
C LEU A 103 15.00 2.50 2.69
N THR A 104 15.67 2.90 3.76
CA THR A 104 17.10 2.61 3.96
C THR A 104 17.37 1.12 4.09
N ASP A 105 18.60 0.71 3.79
CA ASP A 105 19.12 -0.67 3.92
C ASP A 105 18.57 -1.71 2.92
N ILE A 106 17.94 -1.27 1.84
CA ILE A 106 17.58 -2.17 0.74
C ILE A 106 18.80 -2.37 -0.18
N LYS A 107 19.17 -3.62 -0.40
CA LYS A 107 20.24 -3.96 -1.34
C LYS A 107 19.78 -3.65 -2.76
N ASP A 108 20.52 -2.80 -3.45
CA ASP A 108 20.31 -2.55 -4.87
C ASP A 108 20.75 -3.75 -5.72
N SER A 109 20.09 -3.94 -6.84
CA SER A 109 20.42 -4.93 -7.86
C SER A 109 20.00 -4.42 -9.23
N GLU A 110 20.71 -4.79 -10.27
CA GLU A 110 20.30 -4.48 -11.66
C GLU A 110 18.99 -5.15 -12.05
N LYS A 111 18.65 -6.27 -11.39
CA LYS A 111 17.44 -7.04 -11.69
C LYS A 111 16.25 -6.56 -10.87
N ILE A 112 15.18 -6.16 -11.55
CA ILE A 112 13.92 -5.70 -10.95
C ILE A 112 13.41 -6.70 -9.91
N LYS A 113 13.44 -8.00 -10.24
CA LYS A 113 12.94 -9.05 -9.33
C LYS A 113 13.74 -9.10 -8.02
N GLU A 114 15.05 -8.97 -8.06
CA GLU A 114 15.88 -9.01 -6.86
C GLU A 114 15.62 -7.80 -5.94
N VAL A 115 15.43 -6.61 -6.51
CA VAL A 115 15.06 -5.41 -5.74
C VAL A 115 13.69 -5.60 -5.09
N TYR A 116 12.71 -6.13 -5.84
CA TYR A 116 11.39 -6.41 -5.30
C TYR A 116 11.45 -7.44 -4.16
N ASP A 117 12.16 -8.55 -4.35
CA ASP A 117 12.33 -9.58 -3.33
C ASP A 117 12.98 -8.99 -2.04
N ASN A 118 13.97 -8.11 -2.18
CA ASN A 118 14.59 -7.40 -1.06
C ASN A 118 13.60 -6.48 -0.33
N LEU A 119 12.73 -5.76 -1.05
CA LEU A 119 11.68 -4.93 -0.45
C LEU A 119 10.66 -5.76 0.33
N VAL A 120 10.27 -6.92 -0.20
CA VAL A 120 9.35 -7.86 0.46
C VAL A 120 10.00 -8.46 1.71
N GLU A 121 11.25 -8.91 1.63
CA GLU A 121 12.00 -9.47 2.77
C GLU A 121 12.19 -8.44 3.88
N ALA A 122 12.44 -7.19 3.53
CA ALA A 122 12.53 -6.09 4.48
C ALA A 122 11.17 -5.69 5.10
N GLY A 123 10.05 -6.08 4.51
CA GLY A 123 8.70 -5.72 4.96
C GLY A 123 8.24 -4.34 4.47
N PHE A 124 8.75 -3.88 3.35
CA PHE A 124 8.32 -2.63 2.72
C PHE A 124 7.40 -2.83 1.53
N ALA A 125 7.27 -4.05 1.01
CA ALA A 125 6.39 -4.35 -0.11
C ALA A 125 5.54 -5.59 0.12
N ASN A 126 4.32 -5.55 -0.40
CA ASN A 126 3.42 -6.69 -0.52
C ASN A 126 2.61 -6.52 -1.81
N GLY A 127 2.80 -7.44 -2.78
CA GLY A 127 2.23 -7.32 -4.11
C GLY A 127 2.66 -6.02 -4.80
N ASN A 128 1.71 -5.25 -5.28
CA ASN A 128 1.95 -3.96 -5.94
C ASN A 128 1.91 -2.75 -4.96
N CYS A 129 2.00 -3.00 -3.66
CA CYS A 129 1.95 -1.97 -2.63
C CYS A 129 3.31 -1.78 -1.96
N LEU A 130 3.69 -0.52 -1.77
CA LEU A 130 4.81 -0.10 -0.94
C LEU A 130 4.26 0.48 0.36
N VAL A 131 4.86 0.12 1.50
CA VAL A 131 4.35 0.46 2.83
C VAL A 131 5.45 1.06 3.69
N PHE A 132 5.16 2.15 4.37
CA PHE A 132 6.08 2.71 5.35
C PHE A 132 5.35 3.46 6.48
N SER A 133 5.98 3.49 7.64
CA SER A 133 5.53 4.30 8.79
C SER A 133 6.10 5.69 8.68
N VAL A 134 5.27 6.70 8.94
CA VAL A 134 5.73 8.09 9.08
C VAL A 134 6.54 8.26 10.36
N ASN A 135 6.26 7.46 11.39
CA ASN A 135 7.02 7.45 12.63
C ASN A 135 8.14 6.40 12.58
N PRO A 136 9.42 6.81 12.56
CA PRO A 136 10.56 5.87 12.52
C PRO A 136 10.58 4.85 13.66
N LEU A 137 10.03 5.20 14.83
CA LEU A 137 10.00 4.32 16.01
C LEU A 137 9.09 3.10 15.82
N ASN A 138 8.09 3.22 14.95
CA ASN A 138 7.12 2.15 14.68
C ASN A 138 7.45 1.33 13.43
N ARG A 139 8.53 1.70 12.73
CA ARG A 139 8.95 1.07 11.46
C ARG A 139 9.07 -0.45 11.58
N SER A 140 9.71 -0.95 12.62
CA SER A 140 9.89 -2.39 12.83
C SER A 140 8.55 -3.13 12.96
N SER A 141 7.62 -2.59 13.76
CA SER A 141 6.29 -3.17 13.94
C SER A 141 5.49 -3.17 12.63
N VAL A 142 5.57 -2.08 11.86
CA VAL A 142 4.91 -1.97 10.56
C VAL A 142 5.46 -3.00 9.57
N CYS A 143 6.80 -3.16 9.50
CA CYS A 143 7.42 -4.17 8.65
C CYS A 143 6.98 -5.60 8.99
N GLU A 144 6.84 -5.93 10.28
CA GLU A 144 6.35 -7.27 10.69
C GLU A 144 4.89 -7.51 10.29
N ILE A 145 4.02 -6.48 10.37
CA ILE A 145 2.64 -6.57 9.89
C ILE A 145 2.60 -6.84 8.38
N VAL A 146 3.43 -6.11 7.61
CA VAL A 146 3.51 -6.27 6.15
C VAL A 146 3.98 -7.67 5.74
N LYS A 147 4.98 -8.23 6.46
CA LYS A 147 5.46 -9.60 6.22
C LYS A 147 4.41 -10.66 6.54
N GLY A 148 3.53 -10.39 7.50
CA GLY A 148 2.46 -11.31 7.91
C GLY A 148 1.19 -11.22 7.06
N ALA A 149 1.08 -10.23 6.17
CA ALA A 149 -0.08 -10.00 5.32
C ALA A 149 -0.01 -10.86 4.03
#